data_3cdafb394f578042ffdeb7570a48d50d
#
_entry.id   3cdafb394f578042ffdeb7570a48d50d
#
_cell.length_a   1.000
_cell.length_b   1.000
_cell.length_c   1.000
_cell.angle_alpha   90.00
_cell.angle_beta   90.00
_cell.angle_gamma   90.00
#
_symmetry.space_group_name_H-M   'P 1'
#
loop_
_entity.id
_entity.type
_entity.pdbx_description
1 polymer ?
#
loop_
_entity_poly.entity_id
_entity_poly.type
_entity_poly.pdbx_seq_one_letter_code
_entity_poly.pdbx_strand_id
1 'polypeptide(L)'
;AEGIKRADPAVSKKHATFIHGVRGWSIVDHGSTNGVFVNGERIAQPRPLHAMDVVRIVNTLFIFLGDRLLYNAPAVQKNQLAIHIEERSVRNLFKKRILLENIDLSIDPGDMVLVLGGSGAGKTTFFNAVMGYEKARGKIVHDGRDIYKEYAQMKYEIGFVPQQDLLRDDDTVYHTLDNAAQMKMPADTANDARQARIDQVLEMLGLQRERDSLVKKLSGGQKKRLNIAVEFIADPSLFFLDEPDSGLDGIMAAGLMENLRVIADEGKIVMVITHAPDRVAHLFDKVIVLAKSTKTNSGHLAFYGSIDAAKEFFDADSLEGIVKRINRPDENGDGLSDFYIEKYEKYIGESI
;
A
#
# COMPACT_ATOMS: atom_id res chain seq x y z
N ALA A 1 -16.28 28.12 -16.79
CA ALA A 1 -14.87 28.00 -16.34
C ALA A 1 -14.77 26.72 -15.53
N GLU A 2 -14.20 25.68 -16.09
CA GLU A 2 -13.88 24.47 -15.36
C GLU A 2 -12.68 24.77 -14.45
N GLY A 3 -12.89 24.61 -13.15
CA GLY A 3 -11.82 24.82 -12.16
C GLY A 3 -10.95 23.57 -12.04
N ILE A 4 -9.64 23.73 -12.14
CA ILE A 4 -8.70 22.67 -11.80
C ILE A 4 -8.79 22.47 -10.28
N LYS A 5 -9.40 21.35 -9.84
CA LYS A 5 -9.47 20.97 -8.43
C LYS A 5 -8.23 20.17 -8.05
N ARG A 6 -7.55 20.56 -6.97
CA ARG A 6 -6.41 19.84 -6.40
C ARG A 6 -6.75 19.37 -5.00
N ALA A 7 -6.43 18.12 -4.73
CA ALA A 7 -6.55 17.52 -3.38
C ALA A 7 -5.32 17.76 -2.49
N ASP A 8 -4.35 18.58 -2.92
CA ASP A 8 -3.15 18.91 -2.16
C ASP A 8 -3.52 19.86 -1.00
N PRO A 9 -3.31 19.47 0.27
CA PRO A 9 -3.63 20.32 1.43
C PRO A 9 -2.83 21.63 1.46
N ALA A 10 -1.70 21.71 0.76
CA ALA A 10 -0.91 22.95 0.62
C ALA A 10 -1.52 23.94 -0.39
N VAL A 11 -2.53 23.53 -1.16
CA VAL A 11 -3.25 24.40 -2.10
C VAL A 11 -4.51 24.95 -1.45
N SER A 12 -4.59 26.27 -1.28
CA SER A 12 -5.78 26.95 -0.72
C SER A 12 -7.02 26.67 -1.56
N LYS A 13 -8.24 26.64 -0.96
CA LYS A 13 -9.52 26.35 -1.65
C LYS A 13 -9.78 27.25 -2.87
N LYS A 14 -9.32 28.50 -2.83
CA LYS A 14 -9.24 29.42 -3.97
C LYS A 14 -7.82 29.96 -4.00
N HIS A 15 -6.91 29.25 -4.66
CA HIS A 15 -5.50 29.63 -4.65
C HIS A 15 -5.20 30.70 -5.70
N ALA A 16 -5.53 30.44 -6.95
CA ALA A 16 -5.31 31.37 -8.06
C ALA A 16 -6.38 31.20 -9.14
N THR A 17 -6.52 32.22 -10.00
CA THR A 17 -7.39 32.17 -11.17
C THR A 17 -6.65 32.68 -12.40
N PHE A 18 -6.74 31.94 -13.51
CA PHE A 18 -6.36 32.40 -14.83
C PHE A 18 -7.54 33.16 -15.44
N ILE A 19 -7.32 34.40 -15.83
CA ILE A 19 -8.34 35.31 -16.37
C ILE A 19 -7.98 35.66 -17.81
N HIS A 20 -8.92 35.47 -18.72
CA HIS A 20 -8.80 35.96 -20.09
C HIS A 20 -9.58 37.29 -20.25
N GLY A 21 -8.86 38.36 -20.49
CA GLY A 21 -9.42 39.69 -20.69
C GLY A 21 -9.11 40.25 -22.08
N VAL A 22 -9.52 41.49 -22.34
CA VAL A 22 -9.30 42.20 -23.63
C VAL A 22 -7.81 42.30 -23.98
N ARG A 23 -6.94 42.33 -22.97
CA ARG A 23 -5.46 42.42 -23.12
C ARG A 23 -4.74 41.08 -23.08
N GLY A 24 -5.47 39.97 -23.19
CA GLY A 24 -4.91 38.60 -23.09
C GLY A 24 -5.10 37.93 -21.73
N TRP A 25 -4.31 36.93 -21.46
CA TRP A 25 -4.37 36.16 -20.23
C TRP A 25 -3.57 36.80 -19.09
N SER A 26 -4.08 36.65 -17.90
CA SER A 26 -3.40 37.04 -16.65
C SER A 26 -3.68 36.02 -15.55
N ILE A 27 -2.83 35.97 -14.53
CA ILE A 27 -3.03 35.15 -13.33
C ILE A 27 -3.18 36.05 -12.11
N VAL A 28 -4.09 35.65 -11.22
CA VAL A 28 -4.38 36.36 -9.97
C VAL A 28 -4.24 35.39 -8.82
N ASP A 29 -3.42 35.76 -7.82
CA ASP A 29 -3.36 35.07 -6.53
C ASP A 29 -4.46 35.59 -5.62
N HIS A 30 -5.27 34.72 -5.01
CA HIS A 30 -6.35 35.11 -4.08
C HIS A 30 -5.89 35.16 -2.61
N GLY A 31 -4.64 35.57 -2.38
CA GLY A 31 -4.07 35.62 -1.02
C GLY A 31 -3.74 34.22 -0.50
N SER A 32 -3.24 33.37 -1.37
CA SER A 32 -2.91 32.00 -1.01
C SER A 32 -1.76 31.93 0.00
N THR A 33 -1.80 30.93 0.89
CA THR A 33 -0.79 30.75 1.95
C THR A 33 0.61 30.54 1.37
N ASN A 34 0.74 29.71 0.34
CA ASN A 34 2.03 29.35 -0.25
C ASN A 34 2.41 30.21 -1.48
N GLY A 35 1.54 31.12 -1.92
CA GLY A 35 1.80 32.06 -3.01
C GLY A 35 1.75 31.43 -4.40
N VAL A 36 1.67 32.31 -5.40
CA VAL A 36 1.77 32.02 -6.83
C VAL A 36 3.05 32.65 -7.36
N PHE A 37 3.79 31.90 -8.18
CA PHE A 37 5.05 32.35 -8.76
C PHE A 37 4.96 32.31 -10.29
N VAL A 38 5.43 33.33 -10.96
CA VAL A 38 5.57 33.39 -12.42
C VAL A 38 7.04 33.58 -12.75
N ASN A 39 7.62 32.64 -13.50
CA ASN A 39 9.05 32.61 -13.85
C ASN A 39 9.98 32.73 -12.61
N GLY A 40 9.59 32.11 -11.50
CA GLY A 40 10.31 32.13 -10.23
C GLY A 40 10.02 33.34 -9.32
N GLU A 41 9.33 34.38 -9.78
CA GLU A 41 8.96 35.55 -8.99
C GLU A 41 7.57 35.38 -8.38
N ARG A 42 7.46 35.61 -7.05
CA ARG A 42 6.16 35.60 -6.37
C ARG A 42 5.32 36.84 -6.80
N ILE A 43 4.07 36.59 -7.22
CA ILE A 43 3.18 37.67 -7.60
C ILE A 43 2.40 38.21 -6.38
N ALA A 44 2.26 39.52 -6.27
CA ALA A 44 1.43 40.21 -5.28
C ALA A 44 0.21 40.90 -5.91
N GLN A 45 0.18 41.02 -7.24
CA GLN A 45 -0.88 41.65 -8.02
C GLN A 45 -1.16 40.80 -9.28
N PRO A 46 -2.30 40.99 -9.98
CA PRO A 46 -2.58 40.32 -11.23
C PRO A 46 -1.41 40.46 -12.22
N ARG A 47 -0.87 39.34 -12.69
CA ARG A 47 0.28 39.28 -13.61
C ARG A 47 -0.18 38.84 -14.99
N PRO A 48 0.04 39.69 -16.05
CA PRO A 48 -0.14 39.28 -17.43
C PRO A 48 0.76 38.06 -17.76
N LEU A 49 0.26 37.14 -18.57
CA LEU A 49 0.98 35.92 -19.00
C LEU A 49 1.33 36.02 -20.49
N HIS A 50 2.56 35.67 -20.82
CA HIS A 50 3.08 35.54 -22.16
C HIS A 50 3.31 34.05 -22.48
N ALA A 51 3.30 33.71 -23.77
CA ALA A 51 3.62 32.34 -24.18
C ALA A 51 4.97 31.89 -23.61
N MET A 52 5.04 30.67 -23.08
CA MET A 52 6.16 30.05 -22.38
C MET A 52 6.39 30.53 -20.93
N ASP A 53 5.53 31.40 -20.38
CA ASP A 53 5.61 31.68 -18.95
C ASP A 53 5.34 30.44 -18.10
N VAL A 54 6.18 30.24 -17.08
CA VAL A 54 6.07 29.14 -16.11
C VAL A 54 5.42 29.66 -14.84
N VAL A 55 4.23 29.18 -14.57
CA VAL A 55 3.50 29.49 -13.32
C VAL A 55 3.67 28.32 -12.35
N ARG A 56 4.15 28.58 -11.14
CA ARG A 56 4.26 27.60 -10.07
C ARG A 56 3.26 27.89 -8.94
N ILE A 57 2.48 26.89 -8.60
CA ILE A 57 1.56 26.89 -7.47
C ILE A 57 1.92 25.67 -6.60
N VAL A 58 2.55 25.90 -5.46
CA VAL A 58 3.12 24.85 -4.59
C VAL A 58 4.07 23.97 -5.41
N ASN A 59 3.76 22.68 -5.58
CA ASN A 59 4.54 21.71 -6.34
C ASN A 59 4.08 21.56 -7.81
N THR A 60 3.07 22.34 -8.23
CA THR A 60 2.54 22.28 -9.60
C THR A 60 3.15 23.36 -10.46
N LEU A 61 3.70 22.95 -11.60
CA LEU A 61 4.18 23.83 -12.65
C LEU A 61 3.16 23.87 -13.79
N PHE A 62 2.80 25.06 -14.22
CA PHE A 62 1.99 25.31 -15.42
C PHE A 62 2.86 26.05 -16.41
N ILE A 63 2.91 25.56 -17.66
CA ILE A 63 3.53 26.29 -18.78
C ILE A 63 2.39 26.86 -19.62
N PHE A 64 2.35 28.18 -19.75
CA PHE A 64 1.35 28.87 -20.54
C PHE A 64 1.78 28.93 -22.02
N LEU A 65 0.99 28.35 -22.93
CA LEU A 65 1.29 28.30 -24.37
C LEU A 65 0.56 29.36 -25.18
N GLY A 66 -0.05 30.36 -24.52
CA GLY A 66 -0.80 31.45 -25.17
C GLY A 66 -2.29 31.18 -25.27
N ASP A 67 -2.71 29.98 -25.61
CA ASP A 67 -4.12 29.54 -25.70
C ASP A 67 -4.48 28.42 -24.73
N ARG A 68 -3.50 27.73 -24.20
CA ARG A 68 -3.66 26.56 -23.29
C ARG A 68 -2.57 26.52 -22.24
N LEU A 69 -2.85 25.77 -21.18
CA LEU A 69 -1.90 25.48 -20.11
C LEU A 69 -1.48 24.02 -20.22
N LEU A 70 -0.18 23.77 -20.32
CA LEU A 70 0.41 22.50 -19.96
C LEU A 70 0.75 22.56 -18.49
N TYR A 71 0.45 21.53 -17.74
CA TYR A 71 0.89 21.44 -16.36
C TYR A 71 1.39 20.03 -16.07
N ASN A 72 2.49 19.97 -15.27
CA ASN A 72 2.75 18.74 -14.61
C ASN A 72 1.63 18.57 -13.59
N ALA A 73 0.59 17.82 -13.93
CA ALA A 73 -0.02 17.08 -12.87
C ALA A 73 1.16 16.35 -12.21
N PRO A 74 1.46 16.53 -10.87
CA PRO A 74 2.10 15.43 -10.21
C PRO A 74 1.20 14.28 -10.62
N ALA A 75 1.76 13.30 -11.28
CA ALA A 75 1.05 12.07 -11.48
C ALA A 75 0.51 11.76 -10.08
N VAL A 76 -0.80 11.87 -9.88
CA VAL A 76 -1.46 11.02 -8.89
C VAL A 76 -1.03 9.68 -9.43
N GLN A 77 -0.03 9.07 -8.78
CA GLN A 77 0.40 7.76 -9.20
C GLN A 77 -0.87 6.94 -9.07
N LYS A 78 -1.47 6.67 -10.23
CA LYS A 78 -2.66 5.85 -10.26
C LYS A 78 -2.28 4.60 -9.50
N ASN A 79 -3.13 4.20 -8.56
CA ASN A 79 -2.96 3.04 -7.69
C ASN A 79 -2.01 3.21 -6.49
N GLN A 80 -1.52 4.41 -6.14
CA GLN A 80 -0.80 4.62 -4.88
C GLN A 80 -1.71 4.34 -3.68
N LEU A 81 -1.16 3.69 -2.65
CA LEU A 81 -1.83 3.45 -1.37
C LEU A 81 -1.28 4.40 -0.30
N ALA A 82 -2.09 5.37 0.12
CA ALA A 82 -1.78 6.27 1.23
C ALA A 82 -2.48 5.78 2.51
N ILE A 83 -1.70 5.58 3.55
CA ILE A 83 -2.12 5.04 4.84
C ILE A 83 -1.92 6.11 5.90
N HIS A 84 -3.00 6.59 6.52
CA HIS A 84 -2.97 7.47 7.67
C HIS A 84 -3.84 6.87 8.77
N ILE A 85 -3.23 6.32 9.80
CA ILE A 85 -3.87 5.75 10.99
C ILE A 85 -3.46 6.58 12.21
N GLU A 86 -4.41 7.35 12.75
CA GLU A 86 -4.22 8.02 14.02
C GLU A 86 -4.30 7.03 15.17
N GLU A 87 -5.33 6.19 15.17
CA GLU A 87 -5.58 5.22 16.24
C GLU A 87 -6.44 4.06 15.73
N ARG A 88 -6.04 2.83 16.02
CA ARG A 88 -6.91 1.66 15.97
C ARG A 88 -7.11 1.10 17.37
N SER A 89 -8.34 1.12 17.88
CA SER A 89 -8.67 0.63 19.22
C SER A 89 -9.83 -0.33 19.23
N VAL A 90 -9.88 -1.18 20.23
CA VAL A 90 -11.01 -2.04 20.58
C VAL A 90 -11.58 -1.61 21.92
N ARG A 91 -12.88 -1.74 22.07
CA ARG A 91 -13.57 -1.39 23.31
C ARG A 91 -14.21 -2.65 23.90
N ASN A 92 -13.72 -3.09 25.05
CA ASN A 92 -14.43 -4.03 25.90
C ASN A 92 -15.22 -3.26 26.94
N LEU A 93 -16.34 -3.81 27.42
CA LEU A 93 -17.37 -3.22 28.30
C LEU A 93 -16.95 -1.99 29.12
N PHE A 94 -15.69 -1.93 29.63
CA PHE A 94 -15.21 -0.85 30.50
C PHE A 94 -13.82 -0.30 30.17
N LYS A 95 -13.10 -0.85 29.17
CA LYS A 95 -11.75 -0.40 28.83
C LYS A 95 -11.57 -0.27 27.34
N LYS A 96 -11.07 0.89 26.90
CA LYS A 96 -10.51 1.10 25.57
C LYS A 96 -9.08 0.55 25.56
N ARG A 97 -8.76 -0.32 24.62
CA ARG A 97 -7.41 -0.80 24.35
C ARG A 97 -7.00 -0.32 22.97
N ILE A 98 -5.91 0.42 22.92
CA ILE A 98 -5.32 0.87 21.66
C ILE A 98 -4.45 -0.26 21.13
N LEU A 99 -4.55 -0.52 19.84
CA LEU A 99 -3.82 -1.59 19.16
C LEU A 99 -2.75 -1.02 18.23
N LEU A 100 -3.03 0.10 17.54
CA LEU A 100 -2.11 0.81 16.65
C LEU A 100 -2.27 2.31 16.85
N GLU A 101 -1.18 3.06 16.72
CA GLU A 101 -1.14 4.52 16.78
C GLU A 101 -0.11 5.08 15.81
N ASN A 102 -0.40 6.28 15.27
CA ASN A 102 0.54 7.13 14.54
C ASN A 102 1.28 6.42 13.39
N ILE A 103 0.52 5.89 12.42
CA ILE A 103 1.10 5.28 11.22
C ILE A 103 0.75 6.16 10.03
N ASP A 104 1.76 6.74 9.39
CA ASP A 104 1.62 7.57 8.20
C ASP A 104 2.67 7.16 7.17
N LEU A 105 2.23 6.68 6.01
CA LEU A 105 3.11 6.25 4.92
C LEU A 105 2.36 6.15 3.59
N SER A 106 3.11 6.12 2.49
CA SER A 106 2.57 5.90 1.14
C SER A 106 3.37 4.85 0.40
N ILE A 107 2.65 3.93 -0.25
CA ILE A 107 3.21 2.82 -1.03
C ILE A 107 2.92 3.04 -2.51
N ASP A 108 3.93 2.89 -3.34
CA ASP A 108 3.81 3.10 -4.78
C ASP A 108 3.34 1.82 -5.49
N PRO A 109 2.63 1.93 -6.63
CA PRO A 109 2.27 0.78 -7.44
C PRO A 109 3.52 0.07 -7.95
N GLY A 110 3.49 -1.26 -7.92
CA GLY A 110 4.64 -2.10 -8.25
C GLY A 110 5.52 -2.45 -7.05
N ASP A 111 5.33 -1.78 -5.91
CA ASP A 111 6.10 -2.11 -4.69
C ASP A 111 5.68 -3.47 -4.11
N MET A 112 6.66 -4.31 -3.85
CA MET A 112 6.54 -5.45 -2.95
C MET A 112 7.08 -5.06 -1.58
N VAL A 113 6.20 -5.01 -0.58
CA VAL A 113 6.48 -4.44 0.74
C VAL A 113 6.45 -5.51 1.82
N LEU A 114 7.54 -5.60 2.56
CA LEU A 114 7.65 -6.50 3.70
C LEU A 114 7.12 -5.81 4.96
N VAL A 115 6.30 -6.51 5.77
CA VAL A 115 5.84 -6.00 7.08
C VAL A 115 6.51 -6.80 8.19
N LEU A 116 7.42 -6.15 8.89
CA LEU A 116 8.16 -6.71 10.02
C LEU A 116 7.61 -6.20 11.36
N GLY A 117 7.89 -6.96 12.39
CA GLY A 117 7.59 -6.61 13.77
C GLY A 117 7.52 -7.85 14.65
N GLY A 118 7.77 -7.67 15.93
CA GLY A 118 7.69 -8.73 16.92
C GLY A 118 6.27 -9.28 17.12
N SER A 119 6.16 -10.29 17.99
CA SER A 119 4.86 -10.82 18.39
C SER A 119 4.02 -9.72 19.05
N GLY A 120 2.76 -9.61 18.64
CA GLY A 120 1.85 -8.59 19.18
C GLY A 120 2.19 -7.14 18.81
N ALA A 121 3.09 -6.89 17.85
CA ALA A 121 3.36 -5.55 17.30
C ALA A 121 2.19 -4.99 16.47
N GLY A 122 1.19 -5.82 16.15
CA GLY A 122 -0.01 -5.38 15.45
C GLY A 122 0.00 -5.58 13.94
N LYS A 123 0.85 -6.46 13.38
CA LYS A 123 0.96 -6.70 11.93
C LYS A 123 -0.38 -7.08 11.29
N THR A 124 -1.05 -8.11 11.78
CA THR A 124 -2.38 -8.53 11.27
C THR A 124 -3.44 -7.46 11.53
N THR A 125 -3.38 -6.74 12.66
CA THR A 125 -4.27 -5.59 12.93
C THR A 125 -4.04 -4.47 11.93
N PHE A 126 -2.81 -4.21 11.54
CA PHE A 126 -2.45 -3.24 10.50
C PHE A 126 -3.02 -3.66 9.14
N PHE A 127 -2.87 -4.92 8.73
CA PHE A 127 -3.49 -5.43 7.51
C PHE A 127 -5.00 -5.25 7.54
N ASN A 128 -5.69 -5.66 8.63
CA ASN A 128 -7.13 -5.51 8.76
C ASN A 128 -7.59 -4.05 8.69
N ALA A 129 -6.81 -3.12 9.25
CA ALA A 129 -7.11 -1.70 9.18
C ALA A 129 -6.92 -1.15 7.75
N VAL A 130 -5.81 -1.49 7.08
CA VAL A 130 -5.51 -1.02 5.72
C VAL A 130 -6.51 -1.58 4.72
N MET A 131 -6.87 -2.85 4.83
CA MET A 131 -7.90 -3.49 3.98
C MET A 131 -9.32 -2.96 4.23
N GLY A 132 -9.57 -2.25 5.33
CA GLY A 132 -10.89 -1.75 5.69
C GLY A 132 -11.80 -2.77 6.42
N TYR A 133 -11.30 -3.97 6.76
CA TYR A 133 -12.05 -4.95 7.55
C TYR A 133 -12.31 -4.47 8.97
N GLU A 134 -11.33 -3.82 9.57
CA GLU A 134 -11.39 -3.24 10.90
C GLU A 134 -10.98 -1.77 10.86
N LYS A 135 -11.96 -0.87 10.71
CA LYS A 135 -11.69 0.56 10.55
C LYS A 135 -10.92 1.14 11.73
N ALA A 136 -9.90 1.93 11.43
CA ALA A 136 -9.18 2.77 12.36
C ALA A 136 -9.69 4.22 12.30
N ARG A 137 -9.37 5.03 13.30
CA ARG A 137 -9.46 6.48 13.17
C ARG A 137 -8.32 6.93 12.26
N GLY A 138 -8.66 7.61 11.17
CA GLY A 138 -7.74 7.98 10.12
C GLY A 138 -8.34 7.78 8.74
N LYS A 139 -7.50 7.62 7.74
CA LYS A 139 -7.92 7.52 6.35
C LYS A 139 -6.98 6.61 5.57
N ILE A 140 -7.55 5.68 4.80
CA ILE A 140 -6.81 4.84 3.87
C ILE A 140 -7.30 5.18 2.46
N VAL A 141 -6.38 5.61 1.59
CA VAL A 141 -6.71 6.05 0.23
C VAL A 141 -5.96 5.21 -0.79
N HIS A 142 -6.68 4.60 -1.70
CA HIS A 142 -6.13 3.90 -2.85
C HIS A 142 -6.73 4.47 -4.13
N ASP A 143 -5.88 4.83 -5.10
CA ASP A 143 -6.29 5.47 -6.37
C ASP A 143 -7.24 6.68 -6.16
N GLY A 144 -6.96 7.49 -5.14
CA GLY A 144 -7.75 8.67 -4.78
C GLY A 144 -9.08 8.39 -4.07
N ARG A 145 -9.47 7.11 -3.87
CA ARG A 145 -10.69 6.67 -3.21
C ARG A 145 -10.42 6.26 -1.76
N ASP A 146 -11.31 6.63 -0.87
CA ASP A 146 -11.24 6.31 0.56
C ASP A 146 -11.81 4.90 0.81
N ILE A 147 -10.94 3.94 1.15
CA ILE A 147 -11.32 2.54 1.38
C ILE A 147 -12.42 2.43 2.46
N TYR A 148 -12.37 3.26 3.50
CA TYR A 148 -13.35 3.17 4.58
C TYR A 148 -14.74 3.65 4.18
N LYS A 149 -14.83 4.58 3.22
CA LYS A 149 -16.10 5.11 2.72
C LYS A 149 -16.67 4.27 1.57
N GLU A 150 -15.78 3.76 0.72
CA GLU A 150 -16.15 3.10 -0.53
C GLU A 150 -15.88 1.59 -0.49
N TYR A 151 -15.78 1.02 0.71
CA TYR A 151 -15.41 -0.39 0.92
C TYR A 151 -16.24 -1.37 0.08
N ALA A 152 -17.55 -1.15 -0.03
CA ALA A 152 -18.44 -2.04 -0.78
C ALA A 152 -18.07 -2.18 -2.27
N GLN A 153 -17.52 -1.11 -2.87
CA GLN A 153 -17.07 -1.10 -4.27
C GLN A 153 -15.62 -1.58 -4.38
N MET A 154 -14.77 -1.20 -3.41
CA MET A 154 -13.33 -1.45 -3.46
C MET A 154 -12.89 -2.83 -2.97
N LYS A 155 -13.76 -3.56 -2.24
CA LYS A 155 -13.41 -4.87 -1.67
C LYS A 155 -12.94 -5.92 -2.70
N TYR A 156 -13.34 -5.79 -3.96
CA TYR A 156 -12.91 -6.68 -5.05
C TYR A 156 -11.54 -6.31 -5.63
N GLU A 157 -11.04 -5.10 -5.28
CA GLU A 157 -9.69 -4.64 -5.63
C GLU A 157 -8.65 -5.04 -4.56
N ILE A 158 -9.10 -5.70 -3.49
CA ILE A 158 -8.29 -6.13 -2.35
C ILE A 158 -8.31 -7.65 -2.29
N GLY A 159 -7.16 -8.27 -2.46
CA GLY A 159 -6.95 -9.70 -2.22
C GLY A 159 -6.28 -9.92 -0.87
N PHE A 160 -6.71 -10.93 -0.14
CA PHE A 160 -6.12 -11.29 1.15
C PHE A 160 -5.94 -12.79 1.29
N VAL A 161 -4.70 -13.21 1.46
CA VAL A 161 -4.33 -14.60 1.73
C VAL A 161 -4.01 -14.73 3.23
N PRO A 162 -4.89 -15.36 4.02
CA PRO A 162 -4.65 -15.57 5.44
C PRO A 162 -3.61 -16.69 5.65
N GLN A 163 -3.04 -16.74 6.85
CA GLN A 163 -2.08 -17.77 7.25
C GLN A 163 -2.64 -19.20 7.11
N GLN A 164 -3.93 -19.40 7.43
CA GLN A 164 -4.60 -20.69 7.30
C GLN A 164 -5.27 -20.83 5.94
N ASP A 165 -5.08 -21.97 5.28
CA ASP A 165 -5.72 -22.27 4.02
C ASP A 165 -7.22 -22.53 4.22
N LEU A 166 -8.06 -21.90 3.38
CA LEU A 166 -9.52 -22.03 3.40
C LEU A 166 -10.03 -22.83 2.21
N LEU A 167 -9.26 -23.82 1.76
CA LEU A 167 -9.56 -24.65 0.59
C LEU A 167 -10.47 -25.84 0.96
N ARG A 168 -11.33 -26.25 0.03
CA ARG A 168 -12.15 -27.45 0.15
C ARG A 168 -11.41 -28.64 -0.45
N ASP A 169 -11.11 -29.64 0.35
CA ASP A 169 -10.30 -30.81 -0.03
C ASP A 169 -10.93 -31.68 -1.12
N ASP A 170 -12.26 -31.72 -1.23
CA ASP A 170 -12.99 -32.55 -2.17
C ASP A 170 -13.32 -31.87 -3.52
N ASP A 171 -13.00 -30.59 -3.66
CA ASP A 171 -13.08 -29.88 -4.93
C ASP A 171 -11.84 -30.14 -5.80
N THR A 172 -11.98 -29.94 -7.11
CA THR A 172 -10.81 -29.85 -8.00
C THR A 172 -10.23 -28.44 -7.97
N VAL A 173 -8.97 -28.30 -8.38
CA VAL A 173 -8.32 -26.99 -8.53
C VAL A 173 -9.15 -26.08 -9.44
N TYR A 174 -9.59 -26.61 -10.60
CA TYR A 174 -10.43 -25.85 -11.52
C TYR A 174 -11.75 -25.39 -10.89
N HIS A 175 -12.49 -26.29 -10.24
CA HIS A 175 -13.77 -25.91 -9.61
C HIS A 175 -13.56 -24.90 -8.47
N THR A 176 -12.48 -25.00 -7.72
CA THR A 176 -12.13 -24.02 -6.69
C THR A 176 -11.96 -22.63 -7.29
N LEU A 177 -11.23 -22.52 -8.41
CA LEU A 177 -11.01 -21.24 -9.09
C LEU A 177 -12.24 -20.73 -9.82
N ASP A 178 -13.03 -21.61 -10.45
CA ASP A 178 -14.29 -21.21 -11.12
C ASP A 178 -15.31 -20.67 -10.13
N ASN A 179 -15.46 -21.32 -8.97
CA ASN A 179 -16.30 -20.81 -7.87
C ASN A 179 -15.80 -19.45 -7.34
N ALA A 180 -14.49 -19.29 -7.16
CA ALA A 180 -13.90 -18.01 -6.76
C ALA A 180 -14.13 -16.92 -7.79
N ALA A 181 -13.95 -17.23 -9.09
CA ALA A 181 -14.17 -16.32 -10.19
C ALA A 181 -15.64 -15.87 -10.28
N GLN A 182 -16.59 -16.80 -10.11
CA GLN A 182 -18.03 -16.47 -10.09
C GLN A 182 -18.40 -15.50 -8.95
N MET A 183 -17.73 -15.61 -7.79
CA MET A 183 -17.99 -14.74 -6.64
C MET A 183 -17.28 -13.40 -6.67
N LYS A 184 -16.09 -13.34 -7.29
CA LYS A 184 -15.17 -12.19 -7.17
C LYS A 184 -15.08 -11.37 -8.47
N MET A 185 -15.31 -11.94 -9.63
CA MET A 185 -15.35 -11.22 -10.90
C MET A 185 -16.70 -10.54 -11.12
N PRO A 186 -16.80 -9.50 -11.99
CA PRO A 186 -18.06 -8.87 -12.34
C PRO A 186 -19.11 -9.89 -12.81
N ALA A 187 -20.36 -9.73 -12.38
CA ALA A 187 -21.42 -10.70 -12.67
C ALA A 187 -21.74 -10.85 -14.17
N ASP A 188 -21.41 -9.87 -14.99
CA ASP A 188 -21.55 -9.84 -16.44
C ASP A 188 -20.32 -10.38 -17.19
N THR A 189 -19.31 -10.92 -16.47
CA THR A 189 -18.14 -11.53 -17.09
C THR A 189 -18.55 -12.73 -17.94
N ALA A 190 -18.26 -12.69 -19.25
CA ALA A 190 -18.52 -13.78 -20.17
C ALA A 190 -17.76 -15.06 -19.75
N ASN A 191 -18.36 -16.22 -20.03
CA ASN A 191 -17.82 -17.50 -19.61
C ASN A 191 -16.40 -17.76 -20.15
N ASP A 192 -16.18 -17.41 -21.43
CA ASP A 192 -14.88 -17.56 -22.09
C ASP A 192 -13.83 -16.64 -21.44
N ALA A 193 -14.18 -15.41 -21.06
CA ALA A 193 -13.27 -14.49 -20.36
C ALA A 193 -12.92 -15.02 -18.96
N ARG A 194 -13.89 -15.60 -18.25
CA ARG A 194 -13.67 -16.25 -16.96
C ARG A 194 -12.74 -17.47 -17.07
N GLN A 195 -12.96 -18.32 -18.07
CA GLN A 195 -12.08 -19.46 -18.34
C GLN A 195 -10.67 -19.02 -18.69
N ALA A 196 -10.53 -18.03 -19.58
CA ALA A 196 -9.21 -17.48 -19.96
C ALA A 196 -8.48 -16.92 -18.73
N ARG A 197 -9.18 -16.26 -17.81
CA ARG A 197 -8.58 -15.75 -16.56
C ARG A 197 -8.15 -16.88 -15.64
N ILE A 198 -8.93 -17.96 -15.51
CA ILE A 198 -8.55 -19.14 -14.71
C ILE A 198 -7.27 -19.76 -15.28
N ASP A 199 -7.21 -19.97 -16.59
CA ASP A 199 -6.04 -20.56 -17.26
C ASP A 199 -4.80 -19.67 -17.09
N GLN A 200 -4.93 -18.35 -17.21
CA GLN A 200 -3.86 -17.38 -16.96
C GLN A 200 -3.32 -17.47 -15.52
N VAL A 201 -4.21 -17.54 -14.53
CA VAL A 201 -3.82 -17.60 -13.10
C VAL A 201 -3.16 -18.95 -12.79
N LEU A 202 -3.67 -20.05 -13.38
CA LEU A 202 -3.04 -21.37 -13.25
C LEU A 202 -1.62 -21.39 -13.84
N GLU A 203 -1.42 -20.72 -14.98
CA GLU A 203 -0.12 -20.59 -15.63
C GLU A 203 0.86 -19.81 -14.76
N MET A 204 0.47 -18.60 -14.34
CA MET A 204 1.28 -17.70 -13.51
C MET A 204 1.76 -18.39 -12.22
N LEU A 205 0.91 -19.19 -11.60
CA LEU A 205 1.22 -19.88 -10.34
C LEU A 205 1.72 -21.32 -10.52
N GLY A 206 1.93 -21.76 -11.77
CA GLY A 206 2.49 -23.08 -12.09
C GLY A 206 1.60 -24.25 -11.62
N LEU A 207 0.27 -24.11 -11.79
CA LEU A 207 -0.75 -25.10 -11.39
C LEU A 207 -1.48 -25.74 -12.57
N GLN A 208 -1.06 -25.51 -13.82
CA GLN A 208 -1.77 -26.04 -15.01
C GLN A 208 -1.90 -27.57 -14.99
N ARG A 209 -0.85 -28.27 -14.54
CA ARG A 209 -0.85 -29.76 -14.50
C ARG A 209 -1.82 -30.31 -13.46
N GLU A 210 -2.11 -29.53 -12.44
CA GLU A 210 -2.99 -29.90 -11.33
C GLU A 210 -4.45 -29.47 -11.56
N ARG A 211 -4.77 -28.88 -12.71
CA ARG A 211 -6.08 -28.28 -13.01
C ARG A 211 -7.26 -29.18 -12.63
N ASP A 212 -7.19 -30.46 -12.96
CA ASP A 212 -8.26 -31.44 -12.71
C ASP A 212 -8.00 -32.31 -11.47
N SER A 213 -6.93 -32.01 -10.72
CA SER A 213 -6.58 -32.73 -9.49
C SER A 213 -7.47 -32.28 -8.33
N LEU A 214 -7.82 -33.21 -7.45
CA LEU A 214 -8.48 -32.88 -6.18
C LEU A 214 -7.52 -32.10 -5.27
N VAL A 215 -8.02 -31.09 -4.57
CA VAL A 215 -7.24 -30.25 -3.64
C VAL A 215 -6.54 -31.07 -2.56
N LYS A 216 -7.17 -32.14 -2.04
CA LYS A 216 -6.54 -33.03 -1.06
C LYS A 216 -5.31 -33.80 -1.57
N LYS A 217 -5.11 -33.90 -2.88
CA LYS A 217 -3.95 -34.54 -3.50
C LYS A 217 -2.78 -33.61 -3.73
N LEU A 218 -2.99 -32.29 -3.54
CA LEU A 218 -1.95 -31.29 -3.73
C LEU A 218 -0.91 -31.37 -2.61
N SER A 219 0.36 -31.09 -2.96
CA SER A 219 1.39 -30.81 -1.97
C SER A 219 1.10 -29.51 -1.19
N GLY A 220 1.75 -29.32 -0.05
CA GLY A 220 1.59 -28.09 0.74
C GLY A 220 1.86 -26.81 -0.08
N GLY A 221 2.94 -26.80 -0.88
CA GLY A 221 3.25 -25.68 -1.75
C GLY A 221 2.22 -25.44 -2.86
N GLN A 222 1.66 -26.53 -3.44
CA GLN A 222 0.57 -26.40 -4.42
C GLN A 222 -0.71 -25.86 -3.78
N LYS A 223 -1.05 -26.28 -2.55
CA LYS A 223 -2.19 -25.73 -1.80
C LYS A 223 -2.00 -24.24 -1.51
N LYS A 224 -0.79 -23.81 -1.10
CA LYS A 224 -0.49 -22.38 -0.88
C LYS A 224 -0.64 -21.57 -2.17
N ARG A 225 -0.10 -22.08 -3.30
CA ARG A 225 -0.29 -21.39 -4.60
C ARG A 225 -1.75 -21.35 -5.04
N LEU A 226 -2.54 -22.40 -4.78
CA LEU A 226 -3.98 -22.40 -5.06
C LEU A 226 -4.70 -21.37 -4.19
N ASN A 227 -4.33 -21.23 -2.92
CA ASN A 227 -4.92 -20.21 -2.03
C ASN A 227 -4.64 -18.78 -2.54
N ILE A 228 -3.42 -18.54 -3.02
CA ILE A 228 -3.07 -17.28 -3.70
C ILE A 228 -3.90 -17.11 -4.98
N ALA A 229 -4.04 -18.16 -5.80
CA ALA A 229 -4.82 -18.14 -7.04
C ALA A 229 -6.28 -17.74 -6.80
N VAL A 230 -6.91 -18.26 -5.76
CA VAL A 230 -8.29 -17.93 -5.34
C VAL A 230 -8.47 -16.45 -5.05
N GLU A 231 -7.47 -15.82 -4.44
CA GLU A 231 -7.52 -14.38 -4.15
C GLU A 231 -7.13 -13.54 -5.37
N PHE A 232 -6.18 -14.03 -6.18
CA PHE A 232 -5.68 -13.31 -7.35
C PHE A 232 -6.60 -13.39 -8.57
N ILE A 233 -7.62 -14.25 -8.57
CA ILE A 233 -8.55 -14.44 -9.70
C ILE A 233 -9.28 -13.16 -10.10
N ALA A 234 -9.58 -12.28 -9.13
CA ALA A 234 -10.25 -10.99 -9.33
C ALA A 234 -9.31 -9.88 -9.84
N ASP A 235 -8.03 -10.17 -10.04
CA ASP A 235 -7.02 -9.19 -10.43
C ASP A 235 -6.90 -7.98 -9.47
N PRO A 236 -6.73 -8.23 -8.16
CA PRO A 236 -6.72 -7.16 -7.19
C PRO A 236 -5.53 -6.21 -7.40
N SER A 237 -5.72 -4.91 -7.16
CA SER A 237 -4.65 -3.91 -7.18
C SER A 237 -3.86 -3.86 -5.88
N LEU A 238 -4.48 -4.28 -4.77
CA LEU A 238 -3.87 -4.42 -3.45
C LEU A 238 -3.89 -5.88 -3.02
N PHE A 239 -2.73 -6.45 -2.70
CA PHE A 239 -2.60 -7.84 -2.37
C PHE A 239 -1.86 -8.03 -1.04
N PHE A 240 -2.54 -8.60 -0.06
CA PHE A 240 -2.05 -8.81 1.30
C PHE A 240 -1.88 -10.29 1.58
N LEU A 241 -0.73 -10.68 2.12
CA LEU A 241 -0.44 -12.07 2.43
C LEU A 241 0.14 -12.18 3.85
N ASP A 242 -0.54 -12.92 4.69
CA ASP A 242 -0.14 -13.17 6.08
C ASP A 242 0.50 -14.56 6.16
N GLU A 243 1.83 -14.61 6.22
CA GLU A 243 2.66 -15.81 6.29
C GLU A 243 2.39 -16.86 5.20
N PRO A 244 2.39 -16.45 3.91
CA PRO A 244 2.07 -17.36 2.81
C PRO A 244 3.08 -18.51 2.65
N ASP A 245 4.29 -18.34 3.18
CA ASP A 245 5.40 -19.30 3.16
C ASP A 245 5.42 -20.25 4.36
N SER A 246 4.49 -20.10 5.30
CA SER A 246 4.40 -20.95 6.49
C SER A 246 4.21 -22.43 6.13
N GLY A 247 5.06 -23.29 6.70
CA GLY A 247 5.04 -24.75 6.46
C GLY A 247 5.67 -25.20 5.15
N LEU A 248 6.28 -24.31 4.38
CA LEU A 248 7.03 -24.63 3.17
C LEU A 248 8.53 -24.79 3.47
N ASP A 249 9.19 -25.66 2.71
CA ASP A 249 10.67 -25.68 2.70
C ASP A 249 11.23 -24.42 2.02
N GLY A 250 12.54 -24.21 2.20
CA GLY A 250 13.17 -22.99 1.73
C GLY A 250 13.12 -22.75 0.23
N ILE A 251 13.13 -23.80 -0.60
CA ILE A 251 13.07 -23.67 -2.06
C ILE A 251 11.65 -23.35 -2.50
N MET A 252 10.66 -24.04 -1.93
CA MET A 252 9.25 -23.78 -2.23
C MET A 252 8.81 -22.39 -1.76
N ALA A 253 9.28 -21.95 -0.57
CA ALA A 253 9.02 -20.61 -0.06
C ALA A 253 9.60 -19.52 -0.98
N ALA A 254 10.86 -19.67 -1.43
CA ALA A 254 11.49 -18.74 -2.37
C ALA A 254 10.72 -18.66 -3.69
N GLY A 255 10.40 -19.82 -4.32
CA GLY A 255 9.63 -19.82 -5.56
C GLY A 255 8.21 -19.23 -5.42
N LEU A 256 7.58 -19.36 -4.24
CA LEU A 256 6.31 -18.68 -3.95
C LEU A 256 6.48 -17.18 -3.93
N MET A 257 7.51 -16.66 -3.26
CA MET A 257 7.78 -15.22 -3.17
C MET A 257 8.20 -14.63 -4.52
N GLU A 258 8.92 -15.38 -5.36
CA GLU A 258 9.21 -14.98 -6.75
C GLU A 258 7.91 -14.79 -7.56
N ASN A 259 6.92 -15.67 -7.43
CA ASN A 259 5.61 -15.48 -8.07
C ASN A 259 4.91 -14.20 -7.58
N LEU A 260 5.02 -13.87 -6.29
CA LEU A 260 4.46 -12.63 -5.74
C LEU A 260 5.20 -11.39 -6.29
N ARG A 261 6.53 -11.49 -6.52
CA ARG A 261 7.29 -10.41 -7.16
C ARG A 261 6.78 -10.15 -8.58
N VAL A 262 6.53 -11.22 -9.36
CA VAL A 262 5.94 -11.09 -10.71
C VAL A 262 4.59 -10.37 -10.67
N ILE A 263 3.75 -10.70 -9.68
CA ILE A 263 2.46 -10.01 -9.46
C ILE A 263 2.67 -8.51 -9.16
N ALA A 264 3.63 -8.16 -8.33
CA ALA A 264 3.92 -6.77 -8.03
C ALA A 264 4.45 -6.01 -9.27
N ASP A 265 5.32 -6.65 -10.07
CA ASP A 265 5.88 -6.09 -11.31
C ASP A 265 4.80 -5.74 -12.36
N GLU A 266 3.61 -6.34 -12.27
CA GLU A 266 2.42 -5.94 -13.05
C GLU A 266 1.77 -4.63 -12.58
N GLY A 267 2.39 -3.92 -11.63
CA GLY A 267 1.90 -2.65 -11.08
C GLY A 267 0.94 -2.81 -9.89
N LYS A 268 0.89 -4.01 -9.27
CA LYS A 268 0.12 -4.25 -8.05
C LYS A 268 0.93 -3.83 -6.82
N ILE A 269 0.25 -3.48 -5.73
CA ILE A 269 0.89 -3.35 -4.42
C ILE A 269 0.76 -4.68 -3.69
N VAL A 270 1.89 -5.32 -3.38
CA VAL A 270 1.94 -6.59 -2.69
C VAL A 270 2.55 -6.40 -1.30
N MET A 271 1.80 -6.72 -0.25
CA MET A 271 2.26 -6.59 1.14
C MET A 271 2.33 -7.96 1.79
N VAL A 272 3.49 -8.31 2.35
CA VAL A 272 3.74 -9.66 2.88
C VAL A 272 4.25 -9.59 4.32
N ILE A 273 3.69 -10.44 5.17
CA ILE A 273 4.26 -10.78 6.48
C ILE A 273 4.91 -12.16 6.33
N THR A 274 6.17 -12.33 6.75
CA THR A 274 6.87 -13.62 6.76
C THR A 274 7.73 -13.80 8.02
N HIS A 275 7.99 -15.04 8.41
CA HIS A 275 8.87 -15.38 9.52
C HIS A 275 10.34 -15.60 9.10
N ALA A 276 10.64 -15.71 7.80
CA ALA A 276 11.98 -15.88 7.28
C ALA A 276 12.39 -14.74 6.32
N PRO A 277 12.37 -13.47 6.79
CA PRO A 277 12.49 -12.30 5.93
C PRO A 277 13.84 -12.20 5.22
N ASP A 278 14.94 -12.59 5.86
CA ASP A 278 16.29 -12.47 5.29
C ASP A 278 16.49 -13.35 4.06
N ARG A 279 15.79 -14.49 3.99
CA ARG A 279 15.88 -15.41 2.85
C ARG A 279 15.35 -14.78 1.55
N VAL A 280 14.37 -13.92 1.65
CA VAL A 280 13.63 -13.36 0.51
C VAL A 280 13.75 -11.84 0.43
N ALA A 281 14.62 -11.24 1.23
CA ALA A 281 14.81 -9.78 1.35
C ALA A 281 15.03 -9.10 -0.01
N HIS A 282 15.76 -9.75 -0.92
CA HIS A 282 16.10 -9.24 -2.24
C HIS A 282 14.90 -9.07 -3.19
N LEU A 283 13.74 -9.62 -2.85
CA LEU A 283 12.50 -9.52 -3.64
C LEU A 283 11.67 -8.29 -3.24
N PHE A 284 11.97 -7.66 -2.11
CA PHE A 284 11.21 -6.55 -1.57
C PHE A 284 11.85 -5.19 -1.87
N ASP A 285 11.03 -4.24 -2.28
CA ASP A 285 11.44 -2.86 -2.52
C ASP A 285 11.55 -2.06 -1.22
N LYS A 286 10.58 -2.28 -0.31
CA LYS A 286 10.44 -1.53 0.93
C LYS A 286 10.08 -2.44 2.10
N VAL A 287 10.34 -1.94 3.30
CA VAL A 287 9.95 -2.58 4.56
C VAL A 287 9.20 -1.59 5.45
N ILE A 288 8.12 -2.08 6.06
CA ILE A 288 7.41 -1.45 7.17
C ILE A 288 7.82 -2.18 8.43
N VAL A 289 8.40 -1.47 9.41
CA VAL A 289 8.73 -2.04 10.71
C VAL A 289 7.74 -1.50 11.74
N LEU A 290 6.93 -2.41 12.29
CA LEU A 290 6.02 -2.12 13.39
C LEU A 290 6.66 -2.55 14.72
N ALA A 291 6.72 -1.63 15.67
CA ALA A 291 7.24 -1.90 17.00
C ALA A 291 6.15 -1.68 18.06
N LYS A 292 6.13 -2.54 19.07
CA LYS A 292 5.21 -2.40 20.18
C LYS A 292 5.80 -1.50 21.25
N SER A 293 5.19 -0.34 21.48
CA SER A 293 5.58 0.57 22.56
C SER A 293 5.35 -0.09 23.91
N THR A 294 6.33 0.02 24.80
CA THR A 294 6.20 -0.42 26.20
C THR A 294 5.39 0.60 27.02
N LYS A 295 5.33 1.86 26.58
CA LYS A 295 4.61 2.96 27.26
C LYS A 295 3.11 2.89 27.03
N THR A 296 2.67 2.66 25.78
CA THR A 296 1.24 2.63 25.40
C THR A 296 0.69 1.23 25.20
N ASN A 297 1.57 0.22 25.08
CA ASN A 297 1.23 -1.17 24.77
C ASN A 297 0.49 -1.34 23.44
N SER A 298 0.72 -0.42 22.49
CA SER A 298 0.19 -0.37 21.12
C SER A 298 1.31 -0.49 20.09
N GLY A 299 0.98 -0.88 18.86
CA GLY A 299 1.91 -0.91 17.74
C GLY A 299 2.07 0.47 17.12
N HIS A 300 3.31 0.83 16.79
CA HIS A 300 3.69 2.07 16.15
C HIS A 300 4.56 1.80 14.93
N LEU A 301 4.60 2.75 14.00
CA LEU A 301 5.57 2.73 12.91
C LEU A 301 6.95 3.11 13.46
N ALA A 302 7.89 2.17 13.39
CA ALA A 302 9.27 2.39 13.80
C ALA A 302 10.19 2.66 12.61
N PHE A 303 9.78 2.29 11.39
CA PHE A 303 10.48 2.62 10.15
C PHE A 303 9.65 2.28 8.92
N TYR A 304 9.81 3.06 7.85
CA TYR A 304 9.37 2.75 6.49
C TYR A 304 10.39 3.25 5.48
N GLY A 305 10.83 2.39 4.58
CA GLY A 305 11.83 2.71 3.56
C GLY A 305 12.41 1.46 2.90
N SER A 306 13.54 1.60 2.19
CA SER A 306 14.23 0.46 1.57
C SER A 306 14.83 -0.48 2.62
N ILE A 307 15.09 -1.73 2.22
CA ILE A 307 15.69 -2.75 3.08
C ILE A 307 17.06 -2.29 3.62
N ASP A 308 17.91 -1.70 2.76
CA ASP A 308 19.26 -1.25 3.16
C ASP A 308 19.18 -0.08 4.13
N ALA A 309 18.30 0.90 3.88
CA ALA A 309 18.08 2.01 4.80
C ALA A 309 17.53 1.54 6.16
N ALA A 310 16.70 0.50 6.19
CA ALA A 310 16.24 -0.09 7.43
C ALA A 310 17.42 -0.71 8.23
N LYS A 311 18.27 -1.49 7.58
CA LYS A 311 19.44 -2.09 8.24
C LYS A 311 20.36 -1.02 8.83
N GLU A 312 20.62 0.05 8.10
CA GLU A 312 21.42 1.19 8.58
C GLU A 312 20.72 1.88 9.76
N PHE A 313 19.42 2.18 9.65
CA PHE A 313 18.65 2.85 10.69
C PHE A 313 18.64 2.10 12.02
N PHE A 314 18.51 0.77 11.98
CA PHE A 314 18.48 -0.09 13.16
C PHE A 314 19.86 -0.58 13.61
N ASP A 315 20.94 -0.22 12.90
CA ASP A 315 22.28 -0.76 13.14
C ASP A 315 22.25 -2.30 13.23
N ALA A 316 21.71 -2.93 12.16
CA ALA A 316 21.50 -4.38 12.10
C ALA A 316 21.93 -4.94 10.74
N ASP A 317 22.62 -6.08 10.74
CA ASP A 317 23.11 -6.73 9.52
C ASP A 317 22.02 -7.51 8.77
N SER A 318 20.90 -7.80 9.44
CA SER A 318 19.80 -8.63 8.93
C SER A 318 18.43 -8.10 9.34
N LEU A 319 17.39 -8.52 8.63
CA LEU A 319 16.00 -8.19 8.96
C LEU A 319 15.54 -8.87 10.26
N GLU A 320 16.00 -10.10 10.52
CA GLU A 320 15.81 -10.75 11.81
C GLU A 320 16.52 -9.99 12.94
N GLY A 321 17.69 -9.41 12.65
CA GLY A 321 18.40 -8.50 13.55
C GLY A 321 17.57 -7.27 13.90
N ILE A 322 16.87 -6.66 12.94
CA ILE A 322 15.94 -5.56 13.19
C ILE A 322 14.84 -5.98 14.17
N VAL A 323 14.22 -7.12 13.93
CA VAL A 323 13.16 -7.66 14.81
C VAL A 323 13.71 -7.89 16.22
N LYS A 324 14.94 -8.40 16.35
CA LYS A 324 15.62 -8.56 17.64
C LYS A 324 15.80 -7.23 18.38
N ARG A 325 16.18 -6.15 17.68
CA ARG A 325 16.35 -4.82 18.30
C ARG A 325 15.07 -4.32 18.97
N ILE A 326 13.90 -4.54 18.33
CA ILE A 326 12.62 -4.02 18.81
C ILE A 326 11.84 -4.98 19.71
N ASN A 327 12.17 -6.27 19.73
CA ASN A 327 11.53 -7.25 20.61
C ASN A 327 11.92 -7.02 22.06
N ARG A 328 11.04 -7.47 22.96
CA ARG A 328 11.29 -7.40 24.41
C ARG A 328 12.37 -8.40 24.85
N PRO A 329 13.04 -8.14 25.98
CA PRO A 329 14.04 -9.08 26.52
C PRO A 329 13.46 -10.46 26.86
N ASP A 330 12.19 -10.54 27.31
CA ASP A 330 11.49 -11.80 27.56
C ASP A 330 11.15 -12.58 26.26
N GLU A 331 11.26 -11.94 25.10
CA GLU A 331 11.13 -12.51 23.77
C GLU A 331 12.51 -12.63 23.05
N ASN A 332 13.61 -12.68 23.81
CA ASN A 332 14.99 -12.72 23.31
C ASN A 332 15.36 -11.49 22.47
N GLY A 333 14.81 -10.33 22.75
CA GLY A 333 15.11 -9.08 22.07
C GLY A 333 15.93 -8.11 22.93
N ASP A 334 16.34 -6.99 22.31
CA ASP A 334 17.14 -5.95 22.97
C ASP A 334 16.27 -4.91 23.72
N GLY A 335 14.95 -4.91 23.53
CA GLY A 335 14.00 -4.04 24.23
C GLY A 335 14.01 -2.58 23.77
N LEU A 336 14.49 -2.29 22.55
CA LEU A 336 14.71 -0.92 22.07
C LEU A 336 13.51 -0.37 21.25
N SER A 337 12.32 -0.94 21.40
CA SER A 337 11.12 -0.53 20.63
C SER A 337 10.83 0.98 20.76
N ASP A 338 10.71 1.50 21.98
CA ASP A 338 10.39 2.92 22.21
C ASP A 338 11.49 3.85 21.70
N PHE A 339 12.77 3.44 21.81
CA PHE A 339 13.90 4.19 21.26
C PHE A 339 13.79 4.36 19.73
N TYR A 340 13.48 3.28 19.00
CA TYR A 340 13.40 3.34 17.55
C TYR A 340 12.11 4.03 17.06
N ILE A 341 11.00 3.93 17.78
CA ILE A 341 9.79 4.70 17.50
C ILE A 341 10.10 6.20 17.57
N GLU A 342 10.69 6.67 18.69
CA GLU A 342 11.05 8.09 18.88
C GLU A 342 12.13 8.56 17.88
N LYS A 343 13.10 7.70 17.56
CA LYS A 343 14.13 7.99 16.55
C LYS A 343 13.52 8.21 15.17
N TYR A 344 12.52 7.38 14.79
CA TYR A 344 11.85 7.50 13.51
C TYR A 344 10.93 8.72 13.42
N GLU A 345 10.21 9.05 14.50
CA GLU A 345 9.40 10.28 14.58
C GLU A 345 10.26 11.53 14.36
N LYS A 346 11.47 11.58 14.94
CA LYS A 346 12.42 12.67 14.71
C LYS A 346 12.94 12.68 13.27
N TYR A 347 13.29 11.52 12.73
CA TYR A 347 13.79 11.36 11.36
C TYR A 347 12.80 11.89 10.32
N ILE A 348 11.48 11.62 10.49
CA ILE A 348 10.44 12.17 9.61
C ILE A 348 10.30 13.69 9.83
N GLY A 349 10.31 14.16 11.10
CA GLY A 349 10.15 15.58 11.41
C GLY A 349 11.29 16.48 10.89
N GLU A 350 12.47 15.94 10.69
CA GLU A 350 13.63 16.64 10.09
C GLU A 350 13.62 16.61 8.56
N SER A 351 12.82 15.73 7.96
CA SER A 351 12.72 15.54 6.50
C SER A 351 11.59 16.36 5.86
N ILE A 352 10.77 17.06 6.65
CA ILE A 352 9.68 17.97 6.27
C ILE A 352 10.14 19.42 6.42
#